data_908f0a5cb6e5a30aa753b526ea2fa25d
#
_entry.id   908f0a5cb6e5a30aa753b526ea2fa25d
#
_cell.length_a   1.000
_cell.length_b   1.000
_cell.length_c   1.000
_cell.angle_alpha   90.00
_cell.angle_beta   90.00
_cell.angle_gamma   90.00
#
_symmetry.space_group_name_H-M   'P 1'
#
loop_
_entity.id
_entity.type
_entity.pdbx_description
1 polymer ?
#
loop_
_entity_poly.entity_id
_entity_poly.type
_entity_poly.pdbx_seq_one_letter_code
_entity_poly.pdbx_strand_id
1 'polypeptide(L)'
;MYIRRSSRTHKGKTYTNYVLVESVLTPKGPRQKNICSLGDLQPRPRAEWLALAHKLTSALSGQAELLASQTPDSELQELVAKVQSARPLSSTEDSARRVAAESDLVAVHVDQVRTEESREAGPVHVGYQFWLRLGLDGILAQAGLSERVRQLTCVMTLNRLIHPASELAMPDWIRSTALADILQIDFRLLAEDALYRNLDKLHTQRVAIETALAERERTLFSLDQTVFLYDVTSTFFEGLALSNPKAKRGYSRDHRPDCKQVLIGLAVNRDGFPLAHEVFAGNRHDSTTLDEMLTALDTRVGLLPGQTVVVDRGMSGEENLKKIVARKLHYLVAEPYGARSDWVRDFENDEDFSEVKRETSPTNPFQRKSTIRVKVRQVGEETHVLCLSSERMAKDRAIREAHEKRLLVDLEKLTKRVAKGKGRGTKPAEVLESIGRLKERYSRVARYYRMEYDSQTKVFSYSLDEAKRVKAEKLDGSYLLKTDRGDLTADEAWRIYTLLTKAEAAFRTLKSPLGERPIFHHKEGRVEAHIFLCVLSYHLLISIEKTLLNAGVHTSWATVRETLKTHQINTIVLPADGGMVLRLRQGTAPEAAHRDLYQKLRITSEIIRPHKTWSTAEEASK
;
A
#
# COMPACT_ATOMS: atom_id res chain seq x y z
N MET A 1 -17.81 13.47 32.16
CA MET A 1 -17.91 14.12 33.49
C MET A 1 -18.20 15.61 33.33
N TYR A 2 -18.70 16.29 34.38
CA TYR A 2 -18.90 17.73 34.37
C TYR A 2 -18.75 18.29 35.80
N ILE A 3 -18.50 19.62 35.92
CA ILE A 3 -18.27 20.27 37.19
C ILE A 3 -19.57 20.96 37.60
N ARG A 4 -20.07 20.67 38.82
CA ARG A 4 -21.28 21.23 39.38
C ARG A 4 -20.95 22.12 40.57
N ARG A 5 -21.50 23.34 40.59
CA ARG A 5 -21.47 24.23 41.75
C ARG A 5 -22.44 23.75 42.84
N SER A 6 -21.97 23.62 44.05
CA SER A 6 -22.79 23.34 45.23
C SER A 6 -22.58 24.45 46.26
N SER A 7 -23.62 25.04 46.74
CA SER A 7 -23.56 26.08 47.78
C SER A 7 -24.32 25.65 49.03
N ARG A 8 -23.75 25.92 50.17
CA ARG A 8 -24.33 25.61 51.49
C ARG A 8 -24.22 26.81 52.39
N THR A 9 -25.33 27.26 52.99
CA THR A 9 -25.35 28.36 53.94
C THR A 9 -25.35 27.80 55.39
N HIS A 10 -24.37 28.22 56.18
CA HIS A 10 -24.30 27.86 57.60
C HIS A 10 -23.93 29.09 58.39
N LYS A 11 -24.75 29.40 59.42
CA LYS A 11 -24.58 30.58 60.33
C LYS A 11 -24.44 31.91 59.56
N GLY A 12 -25.27 32.13 58.51
CA GLY A 12 -25.28 33.35 57.70
C GLY A 12 -24.13 33.50 56.71
N LYS A 13 -23.21 32.57 56.63
CA LYS A 13 -22.13 32.53 55.61
C LYS A 13 -22.42 31.47 54.57
N THR A 14 -22.31 31.84 53.27
CA THR A 14 -22.50 30.92 52.14
C THR A 14 -21.13 30.39 51.71
N TYR A 15 -20.97 29.10 51.77
CA TYR A 15 -19.81 28.37 51.28
C TYR A 15 -20.13 27.80 49.91
N THR A 16 -19.28 28.08 48.94
CA THR A 16 -19.37 27.53 47.60
C THR A 16 -18.35 26.44 47.45
N ASN A 17 -18.76 25.30 46.89
CA ASN A 17 -17.88 24.16 46.61
C ASN A 17 -18.16 23.66 45.21
N TYR A 18 -17.13 23.29 44.47
CA TYR A 18 -17.26 22.69 43.14
C TYR A 18 -17.01 21.17 43.23
N VAL A 19 -17.89 20.41 42.59
CA VAL A 19 -17.90 18.93 42.68
C VAL A 19 -17.81 18.37 41.28
N LEU A 20 -16.88 17.44 41.05
CA LEU A 20 -16.81 16.66 39.81
C LEU A 20 -17.89 15.58 39.86
N VAL A 21 -18.72 15.54 38.83
CA VAL A 21 -19.89 14.69 38.73
C VAL A 21 -19.86 13.87 37.45
N GLU A 22 -20.24 12.62 37.52
CA GLU A 22 -20.42 11.72 36.40
C GLU A 22 -21.91 11.35 36.23
N SER A 23 -22.38 11.30 34.99
CA SER A 23 -23.73 10.77 34.70
C SER A 23 -23.62 9.27 34.46
N VAL A 24 -24.25 8.48 35.32
CA VAL A 24 -24.26 7.01 35.22
C VAL A 24 -25.66 6.57 34.85
N LEU A 25 -25.77 5.75 33.81
CA LEU A 25 -27.05 5.17 33.40
C LEU A 25 -27.41 4.03 34.37
N THR A 26 -28.55 4.17 35.02
CA THR A 26 -29.10 3.13 35.90
C THR A 26 -30.40 2.56 35.33
N PRO A 27 -30.85 1.36 35.77
CA PRO A 27 -32.13 0.78 35.34
C PRO A 27 -33.35 1.70 35.57
N LYS A 28 -33.20 2.73 36.43
CA LYS A 28 -34.24 3.73 36.75
C LYS A 28 -33.98 5.08 36.04
N GLY A 29 -33.12 5.10 34.97
CA GLY A 29 -32.73 6.29 34.21
C GLY A 29 -31.37 6.86 34.63
N PRO A 30 -30.90 7.93 33.97
CA PRO A 30 -29.61 8.54 34.25
C PRO A 30 -29.57 9.16 35.65
N ARG A 31 -28.55 8.83 36.43
CA ARG A 31 -28.30 9.42 37.75
C ARG A 31 -26.94 10.05 37.84
N GLN A 32 -26.86 11.11 38.69
CA GLN A 32 -25.61 11.82 38.92
C GLN A 32 -24.84 11.14 40.07
N LYS A 33 -23.59 10.78 39.82
CA LYS A 33 -22.64 10.27 40.84
C LYS A 33 -21.58 11.33 41.09
N ASN A 34 -21.46 11.78 42.36
CA ASN A 34 -20.37 12.68 42.75
C ASN A 34 -19.06 11.87 42.81
N ILE A 35 -18.02 12.33 42.11
CA ILE A 35 -16.70 11.68 42.11
C ILE A 35 -15.87 12.22 43.26
N CYS A 36 -15.65 13.53 43.31
CA CYS A 36 -14.93 14.19 44.39
C CYS A 36 -15.26 15.69 44.49
N SER A 37 -14.92 16.30 45.62
CA SER A 37 -14.93 17.75 45.81
C SER A 37 -13.64 18.37 45.25
N LEU A 38 -13.78 19.34 44.37
CA LEU A 38 -12.66 20.10 43.80
C LEU A 38 -12.28 21.31 44.70
N GLY A 39 -13.13 21.62 45.70
CA GLY A 39 -12.91 22.75 46.61
C GLY A 39 -13.55 24.05 46.15
N ASP A 40 -13.08 25.18 46.65
CA ASP A 40 -13.55 26.51 46.29
C ASP A 40 -12.68 27.03 45.13
N LEU A 41 -13.22 26.91 43.90
CA LEU A 41 -12.60 27.40 42.69
C LEU A 41 -13.15 28.78 42.32
N GLN A 42 -12.35 29.59 41.66
CA GLN A 42 -12.81 30.91 41.22
C GLN A 42 -13.93 30.75 40.17
N PRO A 43 -14.97 31.60 40.28
CA PRO A 43 -16.09 31.58 39.31
C PRO A 43 -15.61 31.83 37.89
N ARG A 44 -16.09 31.01 36.93
CA ARG A 44 -15.70 31.06 35.52
C ARG A 44 -16.94 31.03 34.63
N PRO A 45 -16.82 31.49 33.36
CA PRO A 45 -17.88 31.31 32.37
C PRO A 45 -18.17 29.82 32.11
N ARG A 46 -19.41 29.53 31.71
CA ARG A 46 -19.85 28.14 31.46
C ARG A 46 -18.96 27.36 30.46
N ALA A 47 -18.46 28.05 29.44
CA ALA A 47 -17.56 27.45 28.45
C ALA A 47 -16.22 26.97 29.06
N GLU A 48 -15.65 27.75 30.00
CA GLU A 48 -14.41 27.40 30.68
C GLU A 48 -14.59 26.22 31.65
N TRP A 49 -15.75 26.13 32.33
CA TRP A 49 -16.10 24.97 33.15
C TRP A 49 -16.20 23.67 32.34
N LEU A 50 -16.75 23.75 31.13
CA LEU A 50 -16.83 22.62 30.23
C LEU A 50 -15.43 22.21 29.74
N ALA A 51 -14.59 23.18 29.36
CA ALA A 51 -13.22 22.92 28.94
C ALA A 51 -12.37 22.28 30.07
N LEU A 52 -12.48 22.79 31.32
CA LEU A 52 -11.82 22.21 32.47
C LEU A 52 -12.29 20.77 32.78
N ALA A 53 -13.60 20.53 32.67
CA ALA A 53 -14.17 19.19 32.87
C ALA A 53 -13.68 18.21 31.78
N HIS A 54 -13.54 18.64 30.52
CA HIS A 54 -12.95 17.85 29.44
C HIS A 54 -11.47 17.56 29.69
N LYS A 55 -10.68 18.56 30.04
CA LYS A 55 -9.25 18.40 30.38
C LYS A 55 -9.05 17.40 31.53
N LEU A 56 -9.83 17.52 32.60
CA LEU A 56 -9.80 16.58 33.72
C LEU A 56 -10.21 15.16 33.28
N THR A 57 -11.20 15.02 32.43
CA THR A 57 -11.65 13.72 31.92
C THR A 57 -10.55 13.06 31.07
N SER A 58 -9.91 13.81 30.15
CA SER A 58 -8.82 13.33 29.30
C SER A 58 -7.60 12.94 30.13
N ALA A 59 -7.20 13.77 31.11
CA ALA A 59 -6.08 13.48 32.00
C ALA A 59 -6.30 12.22 32.86
N LEU A 60 -7.52 12.01 33.34
CA LEU A 60 -7.90 10.84 34.14
C LEU A 60 -8.06 9.55 33.31
N SER A 61 -8.35 9.67 32.00
CA SER A 61 -8.45 8.54 31.08
C SER A 61 -7.14 8.14 30.40
N GLY A 62 -6.04 8.88 30.67
CA GLY A 62 -4.73 8.64 30.05
C GLY A 62 -4.66 8.99 28.57
N GLN A 63 -5.63 9.73 28.03
CA GLN A 63 -5.63 10.22 26.66
C GLN A 63 -4.79 11.50 26.57
N ALA A 64 -3.69 11.47 25.81
CA ALA A 64 -2.91 12.67 25.52
C ALA A 64 -3.74 13.64 24.69
N GLU A 65 -3.87 14.90 25.10
CA GLU A 65 -4.49 15.96 24.31
C GLU A 65 -3.71 16.19 23.01
N LEU A 66 -4.39 16.16 21.88
CA LEU A 66 -3.84 16.44 20.55
C LEU A 66 -3.48 17.94 20.34
N LEU A 67 -3.79 18.80 21.31
CA LEU A 67 -3.47 20.23 21.33
C LEU A 67 -2.85 20.58 22.68
N ALA A 68 -1.59 20.19 22.88
CA ALA A 68 -0.80 20.66 24.01
C ALA A 68 -0.48 22.14 23.83
N SER A 69 -1.13 23.02 24.59
CA SER A 69 -0.57 24.33 24.91
C SER A 69 0.70 24.12 25.72
N GLN A 70 1.80 24.75 25.32
CA GLN A 70 3.17 24.52 25.82
C GLN A 70 3.42 24.99 27.27
N THR A 71 2.41 25.25 28.07
CA THR A 71 2.54 25.59 29.49
C THR A 71 1.81 24.58 30.35
N PRO A 72 2.46 23.91 31.31
CA PRO A 72 1.78 23.04 32.25
C PRO A 72 0.81 23.89 33.09
N ASP A 73 -0.49 23.60 32.94
CA ASP A 73 -1.53 24.21 33.76
C ASP A 73 -1.42 23.61 35.17
N SER A 74 -0.73 24.33 36.08
CA SER A 74 -0.47 23.90 37.45
C SER A 74 -1.77 23.60 38.20
N GLU A 75 -2.85 24.35 37.90
CA GLU A 75 -4.17 24.12 38.47
C GLU A 75 -4.77 22.75 38.02
N LEU A 76 -4.56 22.38 36.76
CA LEU A 76 -5.01 21.09 36.25
C LEU A 76 -4.28 19.93 36.92
N GLN A 77 -2.96 20.03 37.14
CA GLN A 77 -2.16 19.03 37.82
C GLN A 77 -2.57 18.84 39.28
N GLU A 78 -2.82 19.94 40.00
CA GLU A 78 -3.32 19.91 41.37
C GLU A 78 -4.72 19.27 41.47
N LEU A 79 -5.61 19.60 40.52
CA LEU A 79 -6.93 19.01 40.48
C LEU A 79 -6.91 17.52 40.11
N VAL A 80 -6.03 17.10 39.21
CA VAL A 80 -5.83 15.68 38.87
C VAL A 80 -5.30 14.91 40.08
N ALA A 81 -4.29 15.42 40.77
CA ALA A 81 -3.75 14.83 42.01
C ALA A 81 -4.83 14.72 43.09
N LYS A 82 -5.67 15.75 43.24
CA LYS A 82 -6.78 15.78 44.20
C LYS A 82 -7.87 14.75 43.86
N VAL A 83 -8.17 14.56 42.59
CA VAL A 83 -9.14 13.53 42.14
C VAL A 83 -8.57 12.13 42.34
N GLN A 84 -7.28 11.93 42.06
CA GLN A 84 -6.59 10.64 42.27
C GLN A 84 -6.48 10.26 43.74
N SER A 85 -6.16 11.24 44.63
CA SER A 85 -6.12 11.02 46.06
C SER A 85 -7.50 10.86 46.73
N ALA A 86 -8.52 11.45 46.17
CA ALA A 86 -9.91 11.33 46.64
C ALA A 86 -10.66 10.09 46.11
N ARG A 87 -10.07 9.32 45.20
CA ARG A 87 -10.56 7.97 44.90
C ARG A 87 -10.28 7.11 46.14
N PRO A 88 -11.25 6.73 46.96
CA PRO A 88 -11.00 5.77 48.02
C PRO A 88 -10.52 4.49 47.33
N LEU A 89 -9.47 3.89 47.85
CA LEU A 89 -9.23 2.46 47.78
C LEU A 89 -10.46 1.83 48.40
N SER A 90 -11.49 1.59 47.60
CA SER A 90 -12.81 1.26 48.10
C SER A 90 -12.85 -0.19 48.60
N SER A 91 -12.93 -0.35 49.88
CA SER A 91 -13.43 -1.56 50.52
C SER A 91 -14.82 -2.01 49.97
N THR A 92 -15.59 -1.09 49.37
CA THR A 92 -16.87 -1.36 48.67
C THR A 92 -16.69 -1.89 47.25
N GLU A 93 -15.64 -1.51 46.52
CA GLU A 93 -15.33 -2.09 45.21
C GLU A 93 -14.73 -3.50 45.34
N ASP A 94 -13.97 -3.76 46.39
CA ASP A 94 -13.50 -5.12 46.70
C ASP A 94 -14.65 -6.04 47.15
N SER A 95 -15.63 -5.53 47.88
CA SER A 95 -16.81 -6.28 48.22
C SER A 95 -17.74 -6.50 47.02
N ALA A 96 -17.93 -5.47 46.17
CA ALA A 96 -18.68 -5.60 44.92
C ALA A 96 -17.96 -6.45 43.89
N ARG A 97 -16.61 -6.38 43.82
CA ARG A 97 -15.79 -7.29 43.01
C ARG A 97 -15.80 -8.72 43.53
N ARG A 98 -15.76 -8.94 44.83
CA ARG A 98 -15.91 -10.29 45.43
C ARG A 98 -17.28 -10.87 45.16
N VAL A 99 -18.36 -10.12 45.35
CA VAL A 99 -19.73 -10.56 45.06
C VAL A 99 -19.95 -10.75 43.56
N ALA A 100 -19.40 -9.91 42.71
CA ALA A 100 -19.42 -10.11 41.26
C ALA A 100 -18.51 -11.27 40.81
N ALA A 101 -17.38 -11.49 41.49
CA ALA A 101 -16.52 -12.65 41.27
C ALA A 101 -17.15 -13.95 41.73
N GLU A 102 -17.85 -13.95 42.85
CA GLU A 102 -18.59 -15.11 43.32
C GLU A 102 -19.78 -15.46 42.40
N SER A 103 -20.44 -14.46 41.79
CA SER A 103 -21.49 -14.70 40.80
C SER A 103 -20.97 -15.20 39.43
N ASP A 104 -19.66 -15.09 39.18
CA ASP A 104 -18.99 -15.56 37.97
C ASP A 104 -18.26 -16.90 38.14
N LEU A 105 -18.32 -17.50 39.35
CA LEU A 105 -17.78 -18.83 39.59
C LEU A 105 -18.80 -19.90 39.14
N VAL A 106 -18.33 -20.79 38.28
CA VAL A 106 -19.12 -21.88 37.72
C VAL A 106 -18.36 -23.19 37.93
N ALA A 107 -18.99 -24.17 38.54
CA ALA A 107 -18.46 -25.53 38.60
C ALA A 107 -18.62 -26.19 37.24
N VAL A 108 -17.52 -26.75 36.71
CA VAL A 108 -17.48 -27.34 35.35
C VAL A 108 -16.91 -28.74 35.38
N HIS A 109 -17.38 -29.61 34.48
CA HIS A 109 -16.80 -30.93 34.23
C HIS A 109 -15.53 -30.79 33.40
N VAL A 110 -14.36 -30.78 34.05
CA VAL A 110 -13.06 -30.45 33.44
C VAL A 110 -12.68 -31.41 32.32
N ASP A 111 -13.03 -32.69 32.43
CA ASP A 111 -12.82 -33.73 31.41
C ASP A 111 -13.65 -33.54 30.14
N GLN A 112 -14.68 -32.71 30.19
CA GLN A 112 -15.58 -32.42 29.07
C GLN A 112 -15.35 -31.02 28.46
N VAL A 113 -14.39 -30.25 29.00
CA VAL A 113 -14.02 -28.94 28.45
C VAL A 113 -13.42 -29.13 27.08
N ARG A 114 -13.93 -28.38 26.10
CA ARG A 114 -13.43 -28.41 24.74
C ARG A 114 -13.40 -27.02 24.11
N THR A 115 -12.62 -26.87 23.05
CA THR A 115 -12.53 -25.63 22.26
C THR A 115 -13.15 -25.88 20.89
N GLU A 116 -14.05 -25.00 20.50
CA GLU A 116 -14.76 -25.02 19.22
C GLU A 116 -14.52 -23.72 18.46
N GLU A 117 -14.80 -23.73 17.16
CA GLU A 117 -14.82 -22.55 16.28
C GLU A 117 -13.58 -21.66 16.40
N SER A 118 -12.39 -22.26 16.36
CA SER A 118 -11.16 -21.50 16.26
C SER A 118 -11.11 -20.76 14.92
N ARG A 119 -10.90 -19.45 14.95
CA ARG A 119 -10.89 -18.57 13.79
C ARG A 119 -9.65 -17.68 13.81
N GLU A 120 -8.99 -17.53 12.65
CA GLU A 120 -7.89 -16.58 12.48
C GLU A 120 -8.40 -15.15 12.71
N ALA A 121 -7.76 -14.41 13.61
CA ALA A 121 -8.23 -13.11 14.03
C ALA A 121 -7.21 -11.99 13.91
N GLY A 122 -5.95 -12.23 14.21
CA GLY A 122 -4.92 -11.18 14.27
C GLY A 122 -4.78 -10.36 12.99
N PRO A 123 -4.56 -10.96 11.81
CA PRO A 123 -4.49 -10.22 10.54
C PRO A 123 -5.77 -9.47 10.22
N VAL A 124 -6.94 -10.07 10.51
CA VAL A 124 -8.25 -9.45 10.28
C VAL A 124 -8.42 -8.23 11.17
N HIS A 125 -8.04 -8.35 12.44
CA HIS A 125 -8.09 -7.26 13.40
C HIS A 125 -7.23 -6.08 12.94
N VAL A 126 -5.97 -6.30 12.55
CA VAL A 126 -5.10 -5.25 12.03
C VAL A 126 -5.71 -4.59 10.80
N GLY A 127 -6.12 -5.37 9.81
CA GLY A 127 -6.74 -4.84 8.58
C GLY A 127 -7.97 -3.99 8.89
N TYR A 128 -8.84 -4.45 9.79
CA TYR A 128 -10.05 -3.72 10.18
C TYR A 128 -9.73 -2.44 10.98
N GLN A 129 -8.74 -2.46 11.88
CA GLN A 129 -8.31 -1.27 12.60
C GLN A 129 -7.77 -0.19 11.65
N PHE A 130 -7.06 -0.58 10.58
CA PHE A 130 -6.63 0.36 9.55
C PHE A 130 -7.78 0.82 8.65
N TRP A 131 -8.77 -0.02 8.37
CA TRP A 131 -10.02 0.39 7.73
C TRP A 131 -10.71 1.52 8.51
N LEU A 132 -10.82 1.37 9.83
CA LEU A 132 -11.39 2.39 10.71
C LEU A 132 -10.52 3.66 10.77
N ARG A 133 -9.20 3.50 10.86
CA ARG A 133 -8.24 4.62 10.93
C ARG A 133 -8.28 5.49 9.68
N LEU A 134 -8.36 4.89 8.50
CA LEU A 134 -8.54 5.59 7.25
C LEU A 134 -9.95 6.20 7.10
N GLY A 135 -10.89 5.82 7.95
CA GLY A 135 -12.26 6.32 7.91
C GLY A 135 -13.06 5.83 6.70
N LEU A 136 -12.68 4.66 6.15
CA LEU A 136 -13.23 4.14 4.90
C LEU A 136 -14.75 3.95 4.95
N ASP A 137 -15.32 3.52 6.09
CA ASP A 137 -16.78 3.42 6.21
C ASP A 137 -17.49 4.76 6.01
N GLY A 138 -16.95 5.82 6.64
CA GLY A 138 -17.46 7.19 6.48
C GLY A 138 -17.31 7.72 5.04
N ILE A 139 -16.15 7.47 4.40
CA ILE A 139 -15.89 7.84 3.01
C ILE A 139 -16.90 7.16 2.07
N LEU A 140 -17.12 5.86 2.24
CA LEU A 140 -18.09 5.10 1.45
C LEU A 140 -19.54 5.57 1.70
N ALA A 141 -19.87 5.95 2.94
CA ALA A 141 -21.18 6.52 3.26
C ALA A 141 -21.40 7.87 2.59
N GLN A 142 -20.40 8.75 2.61
CA GLN A 142 -20.43 10.05 1.92
C GLN A 142 -20.53 9.90 0.40
N ALA A 143 -19.95 8.84 -0.16
CA ALA A 143 -20.12 8.46 -1.56
C ALA A 143 -21.51 7.87 -1.88
N GLY A 144 -22.44 7.82 -0.92
CA GLY A 144 -23.82 7.36 -1.11
C GLY A 144 -24.02 5.85 -1.09
N LEU A 145 -23.03 5.08 -0.63
CA LEU A 145 -23.14 3.63 -0.55
C LEU A 145 -23.91 3.19 0.71
N SER A 146 -24.88 2.29 0.54
CA SER A 146 -25.67 1.75 1.65
C SER A 146 -24.79 0.95 2.62
N GLU A 147 -25.24 0.81 3.86
CA GLU A 147 -24.52 0.08 4.91
C GLU A 147 -24.10 -1.34 4.46
N ARG A 148 -25.02 -2.08 3.85
CA ARG A 148 -24.70 -3.45 3.34
C ARG A 148 -23.59 -3.42 2.28
N VAL A 149 -23.57 -2.42 1.39
CA VAL A 149 -22.51 -2.28 0.38
C VAL A 149 -21.18 -1.95 1.06
N ARG A 150 -21.18 -1.08 2.05
CA ARG A 150 -19.97 -0.72 2.80
C ARG A 150 -19.38 -1.91 3.55
N GLN A 151 -20.24 -2.68 4.25
CA GLN A 151 -19.85 -3.91 4.93
C GLN A 151 -19.22 -4.93 4.00
N LEU A 152 -19.85 -5.20 2.84
CA LEU A 152 -19.31 -6.12 1.84
C LEU A 152 -18.01 -5.59 1.21
N THR A 153 -17.91 -4.29 0.96
CA THR A 153 -16.67 -3.68 0.47
C THR A 153 -15.53 -3.83 1.48
N CYS A 154 -15.80 -3.63 2.78
CA CYS A 154 -14.82 -3.88 3.83
C CYS A 154 -14.33 -5.34 3.80
N VAL A 155 -15.25 -6.31 3.79
CA VAL A 155 -14.92 -7.74 3.74
C VAL A 155 -14.09 -8.09 2.51
N MET A 156 -14.50 -7.61 1.33
CA MET A 156 -13.79 -7.88 0.07
C MET A 156 -12.40 -7.24 0.05
N THR A 157 -12.26 -6.04 0.59
CA THR A 157 -10.96 -5.34 0.73
C THR A 157 -10.03 -6.09 1.70
N LEU A 158 -10.55 -6.52 2.86
CA LEU A 158 -9.79 -7.32 3.82
C LEU A 158 -9.41 -8.70 3.25
N ASN A 159 -10.28 -9.31 2.44
CA ASN A 159 -9.92 -10.54 1.74
C ASN A 159 -8.72 -10.34 0.82
N ARG A 160 -8.70 -9.29 -0.01
CA ARG A 160 -7.55 -8.99 -0.87
C ARG A 160 -6.28 -8.74 -0.07
N LEU A 161 -6.38 -8.08 1.09
CA LEU A 161 -5.24 -7.77 1.96
C LEU A 161 -4.64 -9.04 2.61
N ILE A 162 -5.49 -9.98 3.03
CA ILE A 162 -5.10 -11.09 3.91
C ILE A 162 -4.97 -12.41 3.14
N HIS A 163 -5.97 -12.77 2.36
CA HIS A 163 -6.05 -14.04 1.63
C HIS A 163 -6.81 -13.84 0.32
N PRO A 164 -6.17 -13.28 -0.72
CA PRO A 164 -6.83 -13.02 -1.99
C PRO A 164 -7.53 -14.25 -2.55
N ALA A 165 -8.84 -14.18 -2.66
CA ALA A 165 -9.69 -15.25 -3.16
C ALA A 165 -10.72 -14.70 -4.16
N SER A 166 -11.27 -15.56 -5.02
CA SER A 166 -12.39 -15.20 -5.87
C SER A 166 -13.65 -14.95 -5.05
N GLU A 167 -14.60 -14.21 -5.61
CA GLU A 167 -15.90 -13.98 -4.99
C GLU A 167 -16.65 -15.29 -4.69
N LEU A 168 -16.40 -16.34 -5.48
CA LEU A 168 -16.93 -17.68 -5.26
C LEU A 168 -16.34 -18.34 -4.00
N ALA A 169 -15.05 -18.23 -3.78
CA ALA A 169 -14.35 -18.83 -2.64
C ALA A 169 -14.39 -17.96 -1.37
N MET A 170 -14.73 -16.68 -1.50
CA MET A 170 -14.70 -15.73 -0.39
C MET A 170 -15.64 -16.07 0.77
N PRO A 171 -16.86 -16.60 0.58
CA PRO A 171 -17.71 -17.03 1.68
C PRO A 171 -17.07 -18.10 2.59
N ASP A 172 -16.28 -19.02 2.03
CA ASP A 172 -15.56 -20.03 2.81
C ASP A 172 -14.43 -19.41 3.64
N TRP A 173 -13.68 -18.47 3.04
CA TRP A 173 -12.67 -17.72 3.76
C TRP A 173 -13.27 -16.89 4.91
N ILE A 174 -14.41 -16.22 4.69
CA ILE A 174 -15.10 -15.46 5.74
C ILE A 174 -15.43 -16.38 6.94
N ARG A 175 -15.95 -17.58 6.67
CA ARG A 175 -16.28 -18.58 7.71
C ARG A 175 -15.06 -19.11 8.45
N SER A 176 -13.88 -19.10 7.84
CA SER A 176 -12.62 -19.55 8.45
C SER A 176 -11.96 -18.49 9.34
N THR A 177 -12.41 -17.25 9.28
CA THR A 177 -11.84 -16.10 10.00
C THR A 177 -12.79 -15.53 11.05
N ALA A 178 -12.25 -14.67 11.90
CA ALA A 178 -13.02 -13.94 12.92
C ALA A 178 -13.75 -12.69 12.39
N LEU A 179 -13.96 -12.57 11.07
CA LEU A 179 -14.64 -11.40 10.49
C LEU A 179 -16.04 -11.18 11.05
N ALA A 180 -16.83 -12.24 11.22
CA ALA A 180 -18.17 -12.16 11.77
C ALA A 180 -18.16 -11.60 13.21
N ASP A 181 -17.21 -12.06 14.03
CA ASP A 181 -17.04 -11.60 15.41
C ASP A 181 -16.59 -10.12 15.46
N ILE A 182 -15.62 -9.75 14.65
CA ILE A 182 -15.01 -8.40 14.63
C ILE A 182 -15.99 -7.36 14.08
N LEU A 183 -16.72 -7.69 13.01
CA LEU A 183 -17.69 -6.81 12.38
C LEU A 183 -19.08 -6.86 13.05
N GLN A 184 -19.33 -7.87 13.89
CA GLN A 184 -20.64 -8.17 14.50
C GLN A 184 -21.73 -8.36 13.43
N ILE A 185 -21.39 -9.08 12.35
CA ILE A 185 -22.27 -9.34 11.21
C ILE A 185 -22.38 -10.84 10.99
N ASP A 186 -23.61 -11.32 10.79
CA ASP A 186 -23.86 -12.70 10.39
C ASP A 186 -23.65 -12.89 8.88
N PHE A 187 -22.66 -13.69 8.52
CA PHE A 187 -22.33 -14.03 7.14
C PHE A 187 -22.73 -15.47 6.75
N ARG A 188 -23.44 -16.22 7.59
CA ARG A 188 -23.78 -17.62 7.32
C ARG A 188 -24.56 -17.82 6.02
N LEU A 189 -25.42 -16.86 5.69
CA LEU A 189 -26.26 -16.87 4.48
C LEU A 189 -25.70 -15.99 3.36
N LEU A 190 -24.41 -15.62 3.42
CA LEU A 190 -23.81 -14.82 2.37
C LEU A 190 -23.59 -15.67 1.11
N ALA A 191 -24.30 -15.33 0.03
CA ALA A 191 -24.08 -15.90 -1.28
C ALA A 191 -23.09 -15.04 -2.10
N GLU A 192 -22.31 -15.67 -2.98
CA GLU A 192 -21.35 -15.03 -3.87
C GLU A 192 -21.97 -13.95 -4.77
N ASP A 193 -23.22 -14.15 -5.20
CA ASP A 193 -23.99 -13.17 -5.98
C ASP A 193 -24.06 -11.78 -5.32
N ALA A 194 -24.10 -11.73 -3.99
CA ALA A 194 -24.11 -10.46 -3.27
C ALA A 194 -22.77 -9.71 -3.44
N LEU A 195 -21.65 -10.45 -3.52
CA LEU A 195 -20.32 -9.90 -3.76
C LEU A 195 -20.19 -9.36 -5.18
N TYR A 196 -20.66 -10.10 -6.18
CA TYR A 196 -20.67 -9.62 -7.58
C TYR A 196 -21.52 -8.35 -7.75
N ARG A 197 -22.70 -8.29 -7.11
CA ARG A 197 -23.54 -7.08 -7.13
C ARG A 197 -22.90 -5.91 -6.37
N ASN A 198 -22.07 -6.21 -5.38
CA ASN A 198 -21.30 -5.19 -4.66
C ASN A 198 -20.28 -4.50 -5.57
N LEU A 199 -19.59 -5.26 -6.43
CA LEU A 199 -18.68 -4.70 -7.43
C LEU A 199 -19.39 -3.71 -8.35
N ASP A 200 -20.59 -4.07 -8.83
CA ASP A 200 -21.38 -3.22 -9.73
C ASP A 200 -21.73 -1.85 -9.10
N LYS A 201 -21.93 -1.82 -7.77
CA LYS A 201 -22.23 -0.59 -7.02
C LYS A 201 -20.99 0.22 -6.65
N LEU A 202 -19.91 -0.47 -6.26
CA LEU A 202 -18.66 0.16 -5.84
C LEU A 202 -18.01 0.92 -7.00
N HIS A 203 -18.02 0.34 -8.21
CA HIS A 203 -17.38 0.91 -9.39
C HIS A 203 -17.84 2.35 -9.68
N THR A 204 -19.14 2.64 -9.53
CA THR A 204 -19.72 3.94 -9.86
C THR A 204 -19.23 5.06 -8.93
N GLN A 205 -18.75 4.74 -7.74
CA GLN A 205 -18.31 5.71 -6.72
C GLN A 205 -16.79 5.84 -6.61
N ARG A 206 -16.04 5.19 -7.50
CA ARG A 206 -14.57 5.13 -7.46
C ARG A 206 -13.91 6.50 -7.30
N VAL A 207 -14.26 7.46 -8.15
CA VAL A 207 -13.64 8.80 -8.15
C VAL A 207 -13.83 9.52 -6.83
N ALA A 208 -15.06 9.53 -6.30
CA ALA A 208 -15.37 10.18 -5.03
C ALA A 208 -14.61 9.54 -3.86
N ILE A 209 -14.48 8.20 -3.87
CA ILE A 209 -13.77 7.46 -2.83
C ILE A 209 -12.26 7.75 -2.90
N GLU A 210 -11.65 7.71 -4.09
CA GLU A 210 -10.23 8.03 -4.28
C GLU A 210 -9.89 9.45 -3.82
N THR A 211 -10.72 10.44 -4.18
CA THR A 211 -10.56 11.84 -3.77
C THR A 211 -10.57 11.98 -2.25
N ALA A 212 -11.58 11.42 -1.59
CA ALA A 212 -11.71 11.50 -0.13
C ALA A 212 -10.58 10.76 0.60
N LEU A 213 -10.13 9.63 0.04
CA LEU A 213 -9.07 8.82 0.61
C LEU A 213 -7.70 9.50 0.49
N ALA A 214 -7.39 10.09 -0.66
CA ALA A 214 -6.17 10.87 -0.88
C ALA A 214 -6.05 12.05 0.10
N GLU A 215 -7.14 12.79 0.34
CA GLU A 215 -7.18 13.88 1.32
C GLU A 215 -7.02 13.36 2.75
N ARG A 216 -7.69 12.26 3.09
CA ARG A 216 -7.57 11.62 4.40
C ARG A 216 -6.15 11.16 4.70
N GLU A 217 -5.49 10.50 3.75
CA GLU A 217 -4.12 10.02 3.89
C GLU A 217 -3.12 11.16 3.93
N ARG A 218 -3.31 12.20 3.12
CA ARG A 218 -2.50 13.42 3.14
C ARG A 218 -2.43 14.01 4.54
N THR A 219 -3.57 14.14 5.20
CA THR A 219 -3.68 14.67 6.56
C THR A 219 -3.11 13.71 7.60
N LEU A 220 -3.48 12.41 7.52
CA LEU A 220 -3.12 11.40 8.52
C LEU A 220 -1.61 11.10 8.58
N PHE A 221 -0.95 11.11 7.43
CA PHE A 221 0.48 10.76 7.29
C PHE A 221 1.37 11.96 6.95
N SER A 222 0.81 13.18 6.89
CA SER A 222 1.51 14.41 6.48
C SER A 222 2.26 14.24 5.15
N LEU A 223 1.56 13.70 4.14
CA LEU A 223 2.16 13.35 2.86
C LEU A 223 2.48 14.58 2.00
N ASP A 224 3.66 14.57 1.40
CA ASP A 224 4.10 15.57 0.43
C ASP A 224 3.48 15.28 -0.95
N GLN A 225 2.92 16.32 -1.56
CA GLN A 225 2.31 16.30 -2.89
C GLN A 225 3.10 17.11 -3.92
N THR A 226 4.38 17.37 -3.71
CA THR A 226 5.21 18.11 -4.67
C THR A 226 5.63 17.27 -5.86
N VAL A 227 5.60 15.94 -5.74
CA VAL A 227 6.03 14.99 -6.77
C VAL A 227 4.99 13.89 -6.96
N PHE A 228 4.60 13.67 -8.21
CA PHE A 228 3.73 12.57 -8.63
C PHE A 228 4.51 11.58 -9.49
N LEU A 229 4.36 10.31 -9.20
CA LEU A 229 5.04 9.20 -9.88
C LEU A 229 3.98 8.44 -10.68
N TYR A 230 4.07 8.47 -12.00
CA TYR A 230 3.12 7.79 -12.87
C TYR A 230 3.78 6.68 -13.67
N ASP A 231 3.16 5.51 -13.63
CA ASP A 231 3.56 4.35 -14.41
C ASP A 231 2.34 3.55 -14.90
N VAL A 232 2.56 2.67 -15.87
CA VAL A 232 1.53 1.84 -16.51
C VAL A 232 1.97 0.39 -16.50
N THR A 233 1.03 -0.52 -16.20
CA THR A 233 1.26 -1.96 -16.33
C THR A 233 0.12 -2.63 -17.09
N SER A 234 0.33 -3.86 -17.56
CA SER A 234 -0.73 -4.71 -18.10
C SER A 234 -1.17 -5.77 -17.09
N THR A 235 -2.41 -6.19 -17.18
CA THR A 235 -2.93 -7.36 -16.46
C THR A 235 -3.78 -8.21 -17.39
N PHE A 236 -3.65 -9.54 -17.29
CA PHE A 236 -4.27 -10.46 -18.22
C PHE A 236 -5.53 -11.11 -17.68
N PHE A 237 -6.39 -11.52 -18.60
CA PHE A 237 -7.62 -12.26 -18.32
C PHE A 237 -7.40 -13.76 -18.45
N GLU A 238 -7.99 -14.52 -17.56
CA GLU A 238 -8.33 -15.92 -17.85
C GLU A 238 -9.72 -15.96 -18.49
N GLY A 239 -9.80 -16.62 -19.68
CA GLY A 239 -11.01 -16.64 -20.49
C GLY A 239 -11.09 -15.53 -21.54
N LEU A 240 -12.23 -15.45 -22.21
CA LEU A 240 -12.39 -14.66 -23.44
C LEU A 240 -12.72 -13.18 -23.21
N ALA A 241 -13.22 -12.81 -22.03
CA ALA A 241 -13.64 -11.46 -21.67
C ALA A 241 -14.42 -10.73 -22.79
N LEU A 242 -15.43 -11.39 -23.38
CA LEU A 242 -16.12 -10.91 -24.57
C LEU A 242 -16.94 -9.63 -24.32
N SER A 243 -17.47 -9.49 -23.11
CA SER A 243 -18.31 -8.35 -22.72
C SER A 243 -17.51 -7.11 -22.29
N ASN A 244 -16.17 -7.15 -22.34
CA ASN A 244 -15.34 -6.03 -21.96
C ASN A 244 -14.67 -5.40 -23.19
N PRO A 245 -15.07 -4.19 -23.61
CA PRO A 245 -14.50 -3.53 -24.79
C PRO A 245 -13.03 -3.16 -24.62
N LYS A 246 -12.55 -2.99 -23.36
CA LYS A 246 -11.15 -2.71 -23.04
C LYS A 246 -10.26 -3.96 -23.09
N ALA A 247 -10.84 -5.18 -23.03
CA ALA A 247 -10.08 -6.43 -23.08
C ALA A 247 -9.55 -6.68 -24.51
N LYS A 248 -8.29 -6.34 -24.74
CA LYS A 248 -7.60 -6.46 -26.03
C LYS A 248 -6.28 -7.21 -25.86
N ARG A 249 -5.79 -7.83 -26.96
CA ARG A 249 -4.41 -8.32 -27.01
C ARG A 249 -3.46 -7.16 -27.28
N GLY A 250 -2.33 -7.14 -26.58
CA GLY A 250 -1.32 -6.09 -26.70
C GLY A 250 0.03 -6.57 -26.19
N TYR A 251 0.94 -5.65 -25.92
CA TYR A 251 2.24 -5.97 -25.33
C TYR A 251 2.04 -6.42 -23.87
N SER A 252 2.23 -7.72 -23.62
CA SER A 252 2.03 -8.31 -22.30
C SER A 252 3.30 -8.21 -21.44
N ARG A 253 3.25 -7.44 -20.37
CA ARG A 253 4.31 -7.40 -19.34
C ARG A 253 4.33 -8.64 -18.45
N ASP A 254 3.25 -9.44 -18.52
CA ASP A 254 3.10 -10.69 -17.78
C ASP A 254 3.53 -11.91 -18.60
N HIS A 255 4.12 -11.69 -19.78
CA HIS A 255 4.55 -12.74 -20.71
C HIS A 255 3.42 -13.70 -21.13
N ARG A 256 2.18 -13.19 -21.21
CA ARG A 256 0.97 -13.92 -21.65
C ARG A 256 0.39 -13.29 -22.94
N PRO A 257 1.12 -13.36 -24.07
CA PRO A 257 0.64 -12.82 -25.35
C PRO A 257 -0.59 -13.57 -25.90
N ASP A 258 -0.84 -14.77 -25.39
CA ASP A 258 -1.99 -15.61 -25.68
C ASP A 258 -3.30 -15.04 -25.11
N CYS A 259 -3.22 -14.30 -24.01
CA CYS A 259 -4.38 -13.74 -23.31
C CYS A 259 -4.72 -12.32 -23.75
N LYS A 260 -6.00 -11.94 -23.59
CA LYS A 260 -6.39 -10.53 -23.58
C LYS A 260 -5.94 -9.88 -22.28
N GLN A 261 -5.80 -8.57 -22.28
CA GLN A 261 -5.36 -7.78 -21.15
C GLN A 261 -6.07 -6.43 -21.11
N VAL A 262 -5.97 -5.72 -19.98
CA VAL A 262 -6.17 -4.29 -19.85
C VAL A 262 -4.87 -3.65 -19.39
N LEU A 263 -4.73 -2.34 -19.59
CA LEU A 263 -3.67 -1.56 -18.97
C LEU A 263 -4.19 -0.85 -17.74
N ILE A 264 -3.37 -0.80 -16.70
CA ILE A 264 -3.64 -0.05 -15.48
C ILE A 264 -2.60 1.04 -15.37
N GLY A 265 -3.05 2.29 -15.38
CA GLY A 265 -2.25 3.44 -15.03
C GLY A 265 -2.43 3.74 -13.55
N LEU A 266 -1.34 3.98 -12.84
CA LEU A 266 -1.34 4.30 -11.42
C LEU A 266 -0.44 5.49 -11.15
N ALA A 267 -0.98 6.51 -10.51
CA ALA A 267 -0.23 7.61 -9.97
C ALA A 267 -0.10 7.47 -8.45
N VAL A 268 1.13 7.60 -7.94
CA VAL A 268 1.42 7.56 -6.51
C VAL A 268 2.24 8.78 -6.10
N ASN A 269 2.22 9.12 -4.82
CA ASN A 269 3.08 10.17 -4.27
C ASN A 269 4.49 9.65 -3.94
N ARG A 270 5.34 10.51 -3.37
CA ARG A 270 6.73 10.17 -2.95
C ARG A 270 6.83 8.99 -1.99
N ASP A 271 5.82 8.77 -1.16
CA ASP A 271 5.78 7.69 -0.19
C ASP A 271 5.23 6.39 -0.78
N GLY A 272 4.61 6.44 -1.97
CA GLY A 272 4.02 5.31 -2.68
C GLY A 272 2.52 5.13 -2.44
N PHE A 273 1.85 6.10 -1.79
CA PHE A 273 0.40 6.08 -1.64
C PHE A 273 -0.29 6.35 -2.98
N PRO A 274 -1.29 5.55 -3.37
CA PRO A 274 -2.07 5.79 -4.58
C PRO A 274 -2.82 7.13 -4.50
N LEU A 275 -2.84 7.85 -5.60
CA LEU A 275 -3.59 9.11 -5.73
C LEU A 275 -4.69 9.00 -6.76
N ALA A 276 -4.44 8.27 -7.83
CA ALA A 276 -5.39 7.99 -8.90
C ALA A 276 -5.01 6.73 -9.65
N HIS A 277 -6.00 5.96 -10.11
CA HIS A 277 -5.77 4.91 -11.09
C HIS A 277 -6.79 4.98 -12.22
N GLU A 278 -6.38 4.54 -13.42
CA GLU A 278 -7.25 4.44 -14.59
C GLU A 278 -7.03 3.11 -15.31
N VAL A 279 -8.09 2.60 -15.93
CA VAL A 279 -8.05 1.35 -16.68
C VAL A 279 -8.25 1.63 -18.16
N PHE A 280 -7.27 1.25 -18.97
CA PHE A 280 -7.23 1.50 -20.41
C PHE A 280 -7.36 0.21 -21.23
N ALA A 281 -7.69 0.36 -22.51
CA ALA A 281 -7.72 -0.77 -23.44
C ALA A 281 -6.33 -1.45 -23.54
N GLY A 282 -6.33 -2.80 -23.53
CA GLY A 282 -5.11 -3.60 -23.43
C GLY A 282 -4.13 -3.51 -24.61
N ASN A 283 -4.55 -2.96 -25.74
CA ASN A 283 -3.70 -2.70 -26.90
C ASN A 283 -3.21 -1.25 -26.99
N ARG A 284 -3.50 -0.43 -26.00
CA ARG A 284 -3.12 0.98 -25.99
C ARG A 284 -1.63 1.12 -25.74
N HIS A 285 -1.01 2.14 -26.32
CA HIS A 285 0.39 2.46 -26.04
C HIS A 285 0.50 3.36 -24.81
N ASP A 286 1.49 3.11 -23.94
CA ASP A 286 1.65 3.83 -22.67
C ASP A 286 1.70 5.36 -22.84
N SER A 287 2.43 5.83 -23.87
CA SER A 287 2.56 7.27 -24.16
C SER A 287 1.23 7.98 -24.41
N THR A 288 0.17 7.24 -24.74
CA THR A 288 -1.15 7.84 -25.02
C THR A 288 -2.04 7.96 -23.79
N THR A 289 -1.59 7.47 -22.63
CA THR A 289 -2.38 7.42 -21.39
C THR A 289 -2.17 8.60 -20.46
N LEU A 290 -1.07 9.36 -20.67
CA LEU A 290 -0.62 10.40 -19.75
C LEU A 290 -1.65 11.52 -19.57
N ASP A 291 -2.26 12.00 -20.63
CA ASP A 291 -3.21 13.12 -20.57
C ASP A 291 -4.45 12.82 -19.74
N GLU A 292 -5.00 11.60 -19.91
CA GLU A 292 -6.14 11.14 -19.11
C GLU A 292 -5.76 10.98 -17.64
N MET A 293 -4.53 10.50 -17.37
CA MET A 293 -4.04 10.38 -15.99
C MET A 293 -3.80 11.73 -15.33
N LEU A 294 -3.25 12.72 -16.04
CA LEU A 294 -3.12 14.07 -15.51
C LEU A 294 -4.49 14.70 -15.20
N THR A 295 -5.48 14.47 -16.04
CA THR A 295 -6.87 14.89 -15.80
C THR A 295 -7.46 14.17 -14.59
N ALA A 296 -7.19 12.88 -14.45
CA ALA A 296 -7.62 12.09 -13.30
C ALA A 296 -6.97 12.60 -11.99
N LEU A 297 -5.68 12.89 -11.99
CA LEU A 297 -4.97 13.49 -10.85
C LEU A 297 -5.56 14.85 -10.48
N ASP A 298 -5.76 15.72 -11.46
CA ASP A 298 -6.34 17.05 -11.22
C ASP A 298 -7.73 16.95 -10.57
N THR A 299 -8.56 16.04 -11.07
CA THR A 299 -9.90 15.79 -10.51
C THR A 299 -9.86 15.28 -9.06
N ARG A 300 -8.88 14.45 -8.70
CA ARG A 300 -8.84 13.77 -7.39
C ARG A 300 -8.07 14.54 -6.32
N VAL A 301 -6.94 15.14 -6.69
CA VAL A 301 -6.05 15.79 -5.71
C VAL A 301 -5.85 17.28 -5.96
N GLY A 302 -6.30 17.81 -7.10
CA GLY A 302 -6.08 19.20 -7.50
C GLY A 302 -4.60 19.45 -7.80
N LEU A 303 -4.24 19.57 -9.08
CA LEU A 303 -2.86 19.85 -9.48
C LEU A 303 -2.53 21.33 -9.27
N LEU A 304 -1.39 21.60 -8.66
CA LEU A 304 -0.91 22.95 -8.40
C LEU A 304 0.30 23.28 -9.29
N PRO A 305 0.43 24.51 -9.77
CA PRO A 305 1.61 24.95 -10.52
C PRO A 305 2.91 24.66 -9.76
N GLY A 306 3.94 24.22 -10.47
CA GLY A 306 5.26 23.93 -9.91
C GLY A 306 5.43 22.52 -9.36
N GLN A 307 4.39 21.69 -9.29
CA GLN A 307 4.52 20.28 -8.95
C GLN A 307 5.24 19.50 -10.06
N THR A 308 5.94 18.43 -9.71
CA THR A 308 6.75 17.64 -10.66
C THR A 308 6.10 16.29 -10.94
N VAL A 309 5.94 15.96 -12.21
CA VAL A 309 5.46 14.64 -12.66
C VAL A 309 6.67 13.82 -13.14
N VAL A 310 6.86 12.66 -12.55
CA VAL A 310 7.91 11.72 -12.93
C VAL A 310 7.27 10.57 -13.70
N VAL A 311 7.78 10.33 -14.91
CA VAL A 311 7.27 9.27 -15.79
C VAL A 311 8.41 8.40 -16.32
N ASP A 312 8.08 7.19 -16.73
CA ASP A 312 9.07 6.29 -17.35
C ASP A 312 9.40 6.74 -18.79
N ARG A 313 10.49 6.20 -19.29
CA ARG A 313 11.03 6.42 -20.65
C ARG A 313 9.98 6.25 -21.76
N GLY A 314 9.06 5.32 -21.61
CA GLY A 314 7.98 5.09 -22.58
C GLY A 314 7.06 6.29 -22.82
N MET A 315 7.09 7.28 -21.93
CA MET A 315 6.26 8.49 -21.97
C MET A 315 7.06 9.77 -22.24
N SER A 316 8.35 9.67 -22.56
CA SER A 316 9.28 10.79 -22.74
C SER A 316 9.10 11.60 -24.05
N GLY A 317 8.12 11.26 -24.89
CA GLY A 317 7.86 11.97 -26.13
C GLY A 317 7.51 13.44 -25.92
N GLU A 318 7.99 14.33 -26.80
CA GLU A 318 7.81 15.79 -26.68
C GLU A 318 6.35 16.22 -26.51
N GLU A 319 5.40 15.56 -27.19
CA GLU A 319 3.97 15.86 -27.04
C GLU A 319 3.49 15.65 -25.60
N ASN A 320 3.98 14.62 -24.92
CA ASN A 320 3.64 14.34 -23.55
C ASN A 320 4.25 15.38 -22.61
N LEU A 321 5.52 15.76 -22.83
CA LEU A 321 6.18 16.78 -22.03
C LEU A 321 5.46 18.13 -22.18
N LYS A 322 5.06 18.50 -23.40
CA LYS A 322 4.25 19.71 -23.65
C LYS A 322 2.91 19.69 -22.89
N LYS A 323 2.25 18.53 -22.78
CA LYS A 323 1.01 18.39 -22.00
C LYS A 323 1.21 18.61 -20.50
N ILE A 324 2.36 18.20 -19.96
CA ILE A 324 2.72 18.45 -18.56
C ILE A 324 2.94 19.96 -18.35
N VAL A 325 3.80 20.57 -19.17
CA VAL A 325 4.14 22.00 -19.09
C VAL A 325 2.91 22.89 -19.31
N ALA A 326 2.01 22.53 -20.24
CA ALA A 326 0.77 23.26 -20.48
C ALA A 326 -0.15 23.35 -19.23
N ARG A 327 -0.01 22.40 -18.30
CA ARG A 327 -0.69 22.42 -16.98
C ARG A 327 0.10 23.16 -15.90
N LYS A 328 1.18 23.86 -16.26
CA LYS A 328 2.12 24.55 -15.35
C LYS A 328 2.80 23.59 -14.36
N LEU A 329 2.97 22.34 -14.76
CA LEU A 329 3.69 21.31 -14.02
C LEU A 329 5.09 21.14 -14.61
N HIS A 330 6.00 20.64 -13.79
CA HIS A 330 7.32 20.23 -14.21
C HIS A 330 7.36 18.73 -14.52
N TYR A 331 8.31 18.33 -15.36
CA TYR A 331 8.55 16.92 -15.63
C TYR A 331 9.94 16.46 -15.21
N LEU A 332 10.08 15.19 -14.94
CA LEU A 332 11.35 14.49 -14.83
C LEU A 332 11.20 13.11 -15.45
N VAL A 333 12.02 12.79 -16.45
CA VAL A 333 11.86 11.58 -17.26
C VAL A 333 13.22 11.01 -17.66
N ALA A 334 13.29 9.67 -17.86
CA ALA A 334 14.46 9.07 -18.51
C ALA A 334 14.34 9.17 -20.03
N GLU A 335 15.43 9.56 -20.68
CA GLU A 335 15.48 9.60 -22.13
C GLU A 335 15.66 8.21 -22.78
N PRO A 336 15.26 8.05 -24.04
CA PRO A 336 15.51 6.84 -24.81
C PRO A 336 17.01 6.48 -24.86
N TYR A 337 17.31 5.18 -24.91
CA TYR A 337 18.72 4.72 -24.93
C TYR A 337 19.55 5.30 -26.08
N GLY A 338 18.92 5.64 -27.20
CA GLY A 338 19.58 6.26 -28.37
C GLY A 338 20.18 7.63 -28.08
N ALA A 339 19.50 8.46 -27.28
CA ALA A 339 19.92 9.81 -26.94
C ALA A 339 21.30 9.88 -26.28
N ARG A 340 21.74 8.81 -25.60
CA ARG A 340 23.09 8.75 -24.99
C ARG A 340 24.23 8.92 -26.00
N SER A 341 23.99 8.59 -27.26
CA SER A 341 25.01 8.71 -28.35
C SER A 341 25.50 10.13 -28.55
N ASP A 342 24.68 11.10 -28.23
CA ASP A 342 25.00 12.53 -28.42
C ASP A 342 25.86 13.06 -27.27
N TRP A 343 25.85 12.33 -26.13
CA TRP A 343 26.53 12.71 -24.90
C TRP A 343 27.80 11.88 -24.61
N VAL A 344 28.35 11.15 -25.60
CA VAL A 344 29.52 10.28 -25.40
C VAL A 344 30.70 11.07 -24.82
N ARG A 345 30.97 12.28 -25.34
CA ARG A 345 32.07 13.11 -24.85
C ARG A 345 31.89 13.56 -23.41
N ASP A 346 30.65 13.84 -22.99
CA ASP A 346 30.32 14.24 -21.63
C ASP A 346 30.44 13.06 -20.68
N PHE A 347 30.10 11.82 -21.12
CA PHE A 347 30.29 10.60 -20.33
C PHE A 347 31.75 10.20 -20.22
N GLU A 348 32.61 10.54 -21.21
CA GLU A 348 34.06 10.28 -21.17
C GLU A 348 34.81 11.24 -20.26
N ASN A 349 34.32 12.46 -20.10
CA ASN A 349 34.92 13.43 -19.21
C ASN A 349 34.44 13.17 -17.79
N ASP A 350 35.33 12.60 -16.94
CA ASP A 350 35.08 12.28 -15.54
C ASP A 350 34.95 13.51 -14.62
N GLU A 351 35.42 14.68 -15.10
CA GLU A 351 35.26 15.94 -14.39
C GLU A 351 33.76 16.27 -14.20
N ASP A 352 33.41 16.87 -13.08
CA ASP A 352 32.05 17.25 -12.69
C ASP A 352 31.10 16.07 -12.34
N PHE A 353 31.52 14.81 -12.44
CA PHE A 353 30.73 13.72 -11.90
C PHE A 353 30.85 13.64 -10.38
N SER A 354 29.73 13.76 -9.69
CA SER A 354 29.63 13.57 -8.23
C SER A 354 29.03 12.20 -7.90
N GLU A 355 29.51 11.56 -6.85
CA GLU A 355 28.95 10.31 -6.37
C GLU A 355 27.72 10.57 -5.50
N VAL A 356 26.61 9.89 -5.80
CA VAL A 356 25.39 9.93 -4.98
C VAL A 356 25.60 9.11 -3.71
N LYS A 357 25.61 9.76 -2.57
CA LYS A 357 25.64 9.08 -1.27
C LYS A 357 24.32 8.37 -1.01
N ARG A 358 24.35 7.05 -0.97
CA ARG A 358 23.18 6.20 -0.74
C ARG A 358 23.23 5.60 0.67
N GLU A 359 22.17 5.78 1.43
CA GLU A 359 22.03 5.16 2.74
C GLU A 359 21.95 3.63 2.60
N THR A 360 22.44 2.91 3.60
CA THR A 360 22.33 1.45 3.67
C THR A 360 20.86 1.05 3.76
N SER A 361 20.52 -0.15 3.26
CA SER A 361 19.16 -0.67 3.40
C SER A 361 18.90 -0.99 4.88
N PRO A 362 17.85 -0.44 5.49
CA PRO A 362 17.50 -0.79 6.89
C PRO A 362 17.18 -2.27 7.07
N THR A 363 16.66 -2.94 6.02
CA THR A 363 16.35 -4.37 6.03
C THR A 363 17.57 -5.26 5.75
N ASN A 364 18.58 -4.72 5.09
CA ASN A 364 19.83 -5.42 4.79
C ASN A 364 21.02 -4.43 4.81
N PRO A 365 21.55 -4.09 6.00
CA PRO A 365 22.64 -3.14 6.14
C PRO A 365 23.96 -3.57 5.46
N PHE A 366 24.11 -4.87 5.23
CA PHE A 366 25.30 -5.46 4.58
C PHE A 366 25.20 -5.49 3.05
N GLN A 367 24.05 -5.13 2.48
CA GLN A 367 23.88 -5.07 1.03
C GLN A 367 24.76 -3.96 0.45
N ARG A 368 25.78 -4.35 -0.33
CA ARG A 368 26.56 -3.39 -1.09
C ARG A 368 25.67 -2.75 -2.15
N LYS A 369 25.49 -1.43 -2.06
CA LYS A 369 24.81 -0.68 -3.11
C LYS A 369 25.78 -0.33 -4.21
N SER A 370 25.30 -0.37 -5.46
CA SER A 370 26.08 0.08 -6.62
C SER A 370 26.48 1.55 -6.48
N THR A 371 27.67 1.89 -6.94
CA THR A 371 28.07 3.29 -7.07
C THR A 371 27.27 3.96 -8.19
N ILE A 372 26.70 5.11 -7.89
CA ILE A 372 26.01 5.96 -8.85
C ILE A 372 26.76 7.30 -8.91
N ARG A 373 27.16 7.70 -10.10
CA ARG A 373 27.73 9.02 -10.34
C ARG A 373 26.82 9.81 -11.25
N VAL A 374 26.66 11.09 -10.96
CA VAL A 374 25.75 11.98 -11.67
C VAL A 374 26.42 13.31 -12.03
N LYS A 375 25.99 13.89 -13.15
CA LYS A 375 26.50 15.17 -13.68
C LYS A 375 25.37 15.92 -14.35
N VAL A 376 25.28 17.23 -14.13
CA VAL A 376 24.29 18.10 -14.79
C VAL A 376 24.88 18.73 -16.05
N ARG A 377 24.05 18.84 -17.08
CA ARG A 377 24.27 19.65 -18.26
C ARG A 377 22.99 20.39 -18.62
N GLN A 378 23.08 21.68 -18.82
CA GLN A 378 21.95 22.49 -19.27
C GLN A 378 22.05 22.73 -20.77
N VAL A 379 20.94 22.53 -21.51
CA VAL A 379 20.82 22.75 -22.93
C VAL A 379 19.54 23.55 -23.20
N GLY A 380 19.67 24.84 -23.47
CA GLY A 380 18.51 25.72 -23.53
C GLY A 380 17.79 25.83 -22.21
N GLU A 381 16.49 25.57 -22.23
CA GLU A 381 15.62 25.56 -21.03
C GLU A 381 15.55 24.18 -20.33
N GLU A 382 16.22 23.16 -20.89
CA GLU A 382 16.17 21.80 -20.38
C GLU A 382 17.45 21.45 -19.64
N THR A 383 17.27 20.75 -18.53
CA THR A 383 18.35 20.20 -17.70
C THR A 383 18.48 18.71 -17.95
N HIS A 384 19.66 18.28 -18.39
CA HIS A 384 20.00 16.88 -18.59
C HIS A 384 20.88 16.39 -17.44
N VAL A 385 20.53 15.24 -16.85
CA VAL A 385 21.33 14.60 -15.81
C VAL A 385 21.92 13.31 -16.35
N LEU A 386 23.23 13.34 -16.54
CA LEU A 386 24.02 12.19 -16.97
C LEU A 386 24.26 11.28 -15.76
N CYS A 387 23.89 10.03 -15.86
CA CYS A 387 24.00 9.07 -14.78
C CYS A 387 24.85 7.86 -15.19
N LEU A 388 25.76 7.44 -14.32
CA LEU A 388 26.59 6.24 -14.46
C LEU A 388 26.34 5.31 -13.28
N SER A 389 25.98 4.05 -13.56
CA SER A 389 25.72 3.02 -12.54
C SER A 389 26.69 1.85 -12.72
N SER A 390 27.46 1.54 -11.68
CA SER A 390 28.42 0.43 -11.69
C SER A 390 27.74 -0.94 -11.89
N GLU A 391 26.58 -1.16 -11.28
CA GLU A 391 25.81 -2.40 -11.44
C GLU A 391 25.25 -2.54 -12.86
N ARG A 392 24.69 -1.44 -13.41
CA ARG A 392 24.19 -1.43 -14.80
C ARG A 392 25.35 -1.63 -15.79
N MET A 393 26.52 -1.06 -15.53
CA MET A 393 27.72 -1.26 -16.34
C MET A 393 28.12 -2.73 -16.38
N ALA A 394 28.18 -3.38 -15.22
CA ALA A 394 28.47 -4.82 -15.13
C ALA A 394 27.43 -5.67 -15.88
N LYS A 395 26.14 -5.31 -15.74
CA LYS A 395 25.05 -5.99 -16.44
C LYS A 395 25.10 -5.79 -17.97
N ASP A 396 25.34 -4.56 -18.44
CA ASP A 396 25.42 -4.24 -19.88
C ASP A 396 26.60 -5.01 -20.51
N ARG A 397 27.75 -5.05 -19.83
CA ARG A 397 28.92 -5.82 -20.23
C ARG A 397 28.62 -7.33 -20.32
N ALA A 398 28.06 -7.90 -19.26
CA ALA A 398 27.73 -9.33 -19.21
C ALA A 398 26.74 -9.74 -20.32
N ILE A 399 25.71 -8.91 -20.56
CA ILE A 399 24.73 -9.15 -21.64
C ILE A 399 25.41 -9.07 -23.00
N ARG A 400 26.27 -8.08 -23.24
CA ARG A 400 27.01 -7.93 -24.49
C ARG A 400 27.90 -9.14 -24.74
N GLU A 401 28.74 -9.53 -23.79
CA GLU A 401 29.64 -10.67 -23.88
C GLU A 401 28.88 -11.97 -24.16
N ALA A 402 27.76 -12.21 -23.47
CA ALA A 402 26.94 -13.40 -23.68
C ALA A 402 26.31 -13.45 -25.08
N HIS A 403 25.83 -12.32 -25.58
CA HIS A 403 25.26 -12.22 -26.93
C HIS A 403 26.34 -12.33 -28.01
N GLU A 404 27.49 -11.69 -27.82
CA GLU A 404 28.64 -11.75 -28.73
C GLU A 404 29.17 -13.18 -28.87
N LYS A 405 29.36 -13.88 -27.75
CA LYS A 405 29.76 -15.30 -27.75
C LYS A 405 28.82 -16.17 -28.58
N ARG A 406 27.50 -15.98 -28.42
CA ARG A 406 26.48 -16.72 -29.19
C ARG A 406 26.52 -16.35 -30.68
N LEU A 407 26.65 -15.05 -31.00
CA LEU A 407 26.77 -14.56 -32.38
C LEU A 407 27.98 -15.18 -33.07
N LEU A 408 29.16 -15.17 -32.44
CA LEU A 408 30.39 -15.72 -33.01
C LEU A 408 30.26 -17.21 -33.32
N VAL A 409 29.66 -17.99 -32.43
CA VAL A 409 29.37 -19.40 -32.68
C VAL A 409 28.46 -19.59 -33.90
N ASP A 410 27.44 -18.77 -34.07
CA ASP A 410 26.53 -18.89 -35.20
C ASP A 410 27.15 -18.34 -36.50
N LEU A 411 28.01 -17.32 -36.42
CA LEU A 411 28.82 -16.86 -37.57
C LEU A 411 29.79 -17.91 -38.06
N GLU A 412 30.50 -18.61 -37.16
CA GLU A 412 31.36 -19.75 -37.51
C GLU A 412 30.60 -20.88 -38.18
N LYS A 413 29.39 -21.22 -37.66
CA LYS A 413 28.55 -22.23 -38.29
C LYS A 413 28.16 -21.82 -39.72
N LEU A 414 27.84 -20.54 -39.91
CA LEU A 414 27.50 -20.01 -41.23
C LEU A 414 28.72 -20.09 -42.16
N THR A 415 29.91 -19.67 -41.71
CA THR A 415 31.15 -19.74 -42.48
C THR A 415 31.46 -21.19 -42.90
N LYS A 416 31.42 -22.12 -41.96
CA LYS A 416 31.64 -23.55 -42.23
C LYS A 416 30.60 -24.13 -43.21
N ARG A 417 29.35 -23.72 -43.12
CA ARG A 417 28.29 -24.14 -44.01
C ARG A 417 28.49 -23.61 -45.45
N VAL A 418 28.82 -22.33 -45.57
CA VAL A 418 29.07 -21.70 -46.88
C VAL A 418 30.33 -22.31 -47.53
N ALA A 419 31.41 -22.52 -46.79
CA ALA A 419 32.65 -23.14 -47.25
C ALA A 419 32.45 -24.55 -47.79
N LYS A 420 31.53 -25.34 -47.23
CA LYS A 420 31.20 -26.69 -47.74
C LYS A 420 30.58 -26.69 -49.13
N GLY A 421 29.98 -25.58 -49.58
CA GLY A 421 29.46 -25.38 -50.92
C GLY A 421 28.34 -26.29 -51.39
N LYS A 422 27.89 -27.26 -50.58
CA LYS A 422 26.86 -28.24 -50.92
C LYS A 422 25.82 -28.34 -49.80
N GLY A 423 24.52 -28.43 -50.18
CA GLY A 423 23.40 -28.62 -49.25
C GLY A 423 22.48 -27.41 -49.08
N ARG A 424 21.50 -27.58 -48.22
CA ARG A 424 20.48 -26.56 -47.92
C ARG A 424 21.14 -25.36 -47.22
N GLY A 425 20.81 -24.14 -47.63
CA GLY A 425 21.32 -22.91 -47.00
C GLY A 425 22.64 -22.42 -47.60
N THR A 426 23.09 -22.92 -48.74
CA THR A 426 24.31 -22.49 -49.43
C THR A 426 24.06 -21.62 -50.69
N LYS A 427 22.80 -21.48 -51.11
CA LYS A 427 22.46 -20.58 -52.22
C LYS A 427 22.63 -19.12 -51.74
N PRO A 428 23.05 -18.20 -52.64
CA PRO A 428 23.28 -16.80 -52.28
C PRO A 428 22.12 -16.16 -51.49
N ALA A 429 20.88 -16.34 -51.93
CA ALA A 429 19.70 -15.80 -51.26
C ALA A 429 19.53 -16.35 -49.84
N GLU A 430 19.75 -17.66 -49.63
CA GLU A 430 19.64 -18.32 -48.31
C GLU A 430 20.76 -17.89 -47.35
N VAL A 431 21.95 -17.57 -47.85
CA VAL A 431 23.05 -17.01 -47.07
C VAL A 431 22.73 -15.60 -46.62
N LEU A 432 22.27 -14.74 -47.53
CA LEU A 432 21.85 -13.35 -47.21
C LEU A 432 20.69 -13.32 -46.21
N GLU A 433 19.73 -14.22 -46.37
CA GLU A 433 18.63 -14.40 -45.38
C GLU A 433 19.17 -14.81 -44.01
N SER A 434 20.14 -15.74 -43.99
CA SER A 434 20.78 -16.16 -42.73
C SER A 434 21.51 -15.00 -42.04
N ILE A 435 22.19 -14.15 -42.78
CA ILE A 435 22.85 -12.92 -42.28
C ILE A 435 21.78 -11.98 -41.68
N GLY A 436 20.66 -11.77 -42.40
CA GLY A 436 19.55 -10.95 -41.93
C GLY A 436 18.98 -11.47 -40.59
N ARG A 437 18.74 -12.79 -40.50
CA ARG A 437 18.27 -13.45 -39.27
C ARG A 437 19.25 -13.31 -38.11
N LEU A 438 20.57 -13.39 -38.35
CA LEU A 438 21.58 -13.19 -37.33
C LEU A 438 21.63 -11.73 -36.84
N LYS A 439 21.52 -10.76 -37.77
CA LYS A 439 21.45 -9.34 -37.44
C LYS A 439 20.20 -9.01 -36.59
N GLU A 440 19.07 -9.61 -36.90
CA GLU A 440 17.83 -9.47 -36.13
C GLU A 440 17.94 -10.13 -34.74
N ARG A 441 18.34 -11.41 -34.68
CA ARG A 441 18.46 -12.19 -33.44
C ARG A 441 19.44 -11.58 -32.45
N TYR A 442 20.54 -11.04 -32.94
CA TYR A 442 21.63 -10.47 -32.12
C TYR A 442 21.77 -8.96 -32.35
N SER A 443 20.68 -8.25 -32.56
CA SER A 443 20.64 -6.81 -32.93
C SER A 443 21.50 -5.91 -32.05
N ARG A 444 21.69 -6.26 -30.78
CA ARG A 444 22.54 -5.51 -29.83
C ARG A 444 24.02 -5.57 -30.17
N VAL A 445 24.51 -6.68 -30.66
CA VAL A 445 25.95 -6.93 -30.92
C VAL A 445 26.28 -7.06 -32.40
N ALA A 446 25.35 -7.53 -33.22
CA ALA A 446 25.56 -7.69 -34.66
C ALA A 446 25.92 -6.37 -35.38
N ARG A 447 25.52 -5.21 -34.83
CA ARG A 447 25.88 -3.88 -35.33
C ARG A 447 27.37 -3.55 -35.24
N TYR A 448 28.12 -4.29 -34.43
CA TYR A 448 29.58 -4.15 -34.33
C TYR A 448 30.32 -4.99 -35.35
N TYR A 449 29.61 -5.88 -36.06
CA TYR A 449 30.19 -6.77 -37.03
C TYR A 449 29.79 -6.39 -38.44
N ARG A 450 30.77 -6.24 -39.30
CA ARG A 450 30.58 -6.16 -40.75
C ARG A 450 30.46 -7.59 -41.25
N MET A 451 29.34 -7.96 -41.86
CA MET A 451 29.02 -9.29 -42.37
C MET A 451 28.76 -9.16 -43.86
N GLU A 452 29.59 -9.80 -44.67
CA GLU A 452 29.57 -9.68 -46.12
C GLU A 452 29.59 -11.04 -46.76
N TYR A 453 28.82 -11.22 -47.82
CA TYR A 453 28.82 -12.43 -48.64
C TYR A 453 29.11 -12.01 -50.10
N ASP A 454 30.21 -12.53 -50.64
CA ASP A 454 30.55 -12.35 -52.03
C ASP A 454 29.93 -13.50 -52.85
N SER A 455 29.01 -13.17 -53.75
CA SER A 455 28.29 -14.13 -54.60
C SER A 455 29.15 -14.69 -55.74
N GLN A 456 30.25 -14.02 -56.13
CA GLN A 456 31.17 -14.49 -57.16
C GLN A 456 32.13 -15.52 -56.60
N THR A 457 32.78 -15.20 -55.50
CA THR A 457 33.72 -16.11 -54.82
C THR A 457 33.05 -17.12 -53.90
N LYS A 458 31.74 -16.93 -53.63
CA LYS A 458 30.94 -17.71 -52.68
C LYS A 458 31.54 -17.78 -51.26
N VAL A 459 32.15 -16.68 -50.83
CA VAL A 459 32.81 -16.58 -49.53
C VAL A 459 31.94 -15.68 -48.61
N PHE A 460 31.69 -16.19 -47.43
CA PHE A 460 31.14 -15.37 -46.33
C PHE A 460 32.28 -14.94 -45.41
N SER A 461 32.37 -13.69 -45.13
CA SER A 461 33.33 -13.08 -44.21
C SER A 461 32.65 -12.18 -43.19
N TYR A 462 33.26 -12.07 -42.03
CA TYR A 462 32.85 -11.13 -41.01
C TYR A 462 34.07 -10.53 -40.30
N SER A 463 33.97 -9.26 -39.94
CA SER A 463 35.00 -8.54 -39.20
C SER A 463 34.39 -7.68 -38.13
N LEU A 464 35.08 -7.51 -37.01
CA LEU A 464 34.68 -6.61 -35.93
C LEU A 464 35.01 -5.17 -36.28
N ASP A 465 34.06 -4.28 -36.10
CA ASP A 465 34.25 -2.83 -36.17
C ASP A 465 34.59 -2.35 -34.73
N GLU A 466 35.88 -2.34 -34.43
CA GLU A 466 36.41 -1.95 -33.14
C GLU A 466 35.95 -0.55 -32.69
N ALA A 467 35.87 0.42 -33.62
CA ALA A 467 35.44 1.76 -33.27
C ALA A 467 34.01 1.82 -32.75
N LYS A 468 33.08 1.06 -33.38
CA LYS A 468 31.69 0.96 -32.91
C LYS A 468 31.58 0.21 -31.58
N ARG A 469 32.39 -0.83 -31.39
CA ARG A 469 32.42 -1.58 -30.13
C ARG A 469 32.90 -0.70 -28.99
N VAL A 470 34.04 -0.04 -29.13
CA VAL A 470 34.59 0.87 -28.11
C VAL A 470 33.61 1.99 -27.77
N LYS A 471 32.97 2.62 -28.81
CA LYS A 471 31.93 3.63 -28.57
C LYS A 471 30.77 3.09 -27.73
N ALA A 472 30.35 1.84 -27.96
CA ALA A 472 29.28 1.24 -27.19
C ALA A 472 29.69 0.89 -25.75
N GLU A 473 30.94 0.45 -25.54
CA GLU A 473 31.51 0.14 -24.23
C GLU A 473 31.60 1.39 -23.34
N LYS A 474 31.94 2.54 -23.92
CA LYS A 474 31.95 3.84 -23.22
C LYS A 474 30.59 4.23 -22.65
N LEU A 475 29.50 3.73 -23.22
CA LEU A 475 28.12 3.99 -22.78
C LEU A 475 27.57 2.91 -21.83
N ASP A 476 28.37 1.92 -21.44
CA ASP A 476 27.91 0.91 -20.48
C ASP A 476 27.58 1.55 -19.14
N GLY A 477 26.43 1.17 -18.57
CA GLY A 477 25.96 1.70 -17.31
C GLY A 477 25.41 3.10 -17.36
N SER A 478 25.49 3.80 -18.52
CA SER A 478 25.00 5.15 -18.66
C SER A 478 23.49 5.22 -18.91
N TYR A 479 22.86 6.27 -18.44
CA TYR A 479 21.51 6.71 -18.79
C TYR A 479 21.36 8.20 -18.58
N LEU A 480 20.34 8.78 -19.22
CA LEU A 480 20.04 10.20 -19.17
C LEU A 480 18.69 10.43 -18.53
N LEU A 481 18.64 11.44 -17.66
CA LEU A 481 17.38 12.02 -17.20
C LEU A 481 17.26 13.41 -17.83
N LYS A 482 16.03 13.84 -18.05
CA LYS A 482 15.68 15.13 -18.62
C LYS A 482 14.58 15.78 -17.78
N THR A 483 14.72 17.08 -17.51
CA THR A 483 13.74 17.88 -16.77
C THR A 483 13.76 19.32 -17.25
N ASP A 484 12.64 20.02 -17.12
CA ASP A 484 12.53 21.49 -17.33
C ASP A 484 12.88 22.29 -16.06
N ARG A 485 13.28 21.61 -14.96
CA ARG A 485 13.70 22.23 -13.72
C ARG A 485 15.19 22.53 -13.72
N GLY A 486 15.54 23.83 -13.72
CA GLY A 486 16.93 24.28 -13.58
C GLY A 486 17.41 24.45 -12.14
N ASP A 487 16.51 24.32 -11.15
CA ASP A 487 16.79 24.48 -9.74
C ASP A 487 17.29 23.18 -9.04
N LEU A 488 17.17 22.03 -9.71
CA LEU A 488 17.58 20.76 -9.15
C LEU A 488 19.07 20.49 -9.36
N THR A 489 19.74 20.03 -8.31
CA THR A 489 21.06 19.42 -8.44
C THR A 489 20.95 18.04 -9.12
N ALA A 490 22.07 17.52 -9.64
CA ALA A 490 22.10 16.20 -10.25
C ALA A 490 21.69 15.09 -9.27
N ASP A 491 22.11 15.19 -8.00
CA ASP A 491 21.75 14.24 -6.92
C ASP A 491 20.25 14.27 -6.62
N GLU A 492 19.66 15.48 -6.50
CA GLU A 492 18.22 15.63 -6.23
C GLU A 492 17.37 15.09 -7.38
N ALA A 493 17.68 15.46 -8.63
CA ALA A 493 16.97 14.96 -9.79
C ALA A 493 17.05 13.42 -9.87
N TRP A 494 18.22 12.85 -9.63
CA TRP A 494 18.40 11.41 -9.60
C TRP A 494 17.56 10.75 -8.47
N ARG A 495 17.56 11.33 -7.27
CA ARG A 495 16.76 10.83 -6.13
C ARG A 495 15.27 10.88 -6.43
N ILE A 496 14.78 11.99 -7.00
CA ILE A 496 13.38 12.14 -7.38
C ILE A 496 13.01 11.10 -8.45
N TYR A 497 13.84 10.92 -9.48
CA TYR A 497 13.59 9.92 -10.51
C TYR A 497 13.52 8.49 -9.96
N THR A 498 14.41 8.15 -9.03
CA THR A 498 14.43 6.80 -8.43
C THR A 498 13.20 6.50 -7.60
N LEU A 499 12.43 7.51 -7.17
CA LEU A 499 11.14 7.31 -6.52
C LEU A 499 10.13 6.58 -7.43
N LEU A 500 10.31 6.59 -8.76
CA LEU A 500 9.44 5.83 -9.68
C LEU A 500 9.39 4.33 -9.34
N THR A 501 10.43 3.80 -8.69
CA THR A 501 10.42 2.45 -8.12
C THR A 501 9.28 2.23 -7.11
N LYS A 502 8.68 3.29 -6.54
CA LYS A 502 7.49 3.19 -5.67
C LYS A 502 6.25 2.78 -6.47
N ALA A 503 6.07 3.33 -7.68
CA ALA A 503 4.98 2.91 -8.59
C ALA A 503 5.19 1.46 -9.05
N GLU A 504 6.43 1.07 -9.40
CA GLU A 504 6.77 -0.32 -9.73
C GLU A 504 6.50 -1.27 -8.56
N ALA A 505 6.84 -0.88 -7.32
CA ALA A 505 6.57 -1.66 -6.11
C ALA A 505 5.07 -1.79 -5.85
N ALA A 506 4.30 -0.71 -6.05
CA ALA A 506 2.84 -0.73 -5.96
C ALA A 506 2.24 -1.76 -6.93
N PHE A 507 2.63 -1.73 -8.20
CA PHE A 507 2.17 -2.71 -9.19
C PHE A 507 2.57 -4.15 -8.84
N ARG A 508 3.78 -4.37 -8.35
CA ARG A 508 4.22 -5.70 -7.91
C ARG A 508 3.33 -6.22 -6.78
N THR A 509 2.97 -5.36 -5.85
CA THR A 509 2.10 -5.67 -4.72
C THR A 509 0.67 -5.94 -5.16
N LEU A 510 0.10 -5.11 -6.03
CA LEU A 510 -1.22 -5.30 -6.60
C LEU A 510 -1.34 -6.66 -7.33
N LYS A 511 -0.38 -6.96 -8.20
CA LYS A 511 -0.41 -8.15 -9.07
C LYS A 511 -0.36 -9.48 -8.33
N SER A 512 0.50 -9.63 -7.34
CA SER A 512 0.74 -10.92 -6.69
C SER A 512 0.22 -10.98 -5.26
N PRO A 513 0.73 -10.18 -4.31
CA PRO A 513 0.25 -10.22 -2.93
C PRO A 513 -1.24 -9.92 -2.75
N LEU A 514 -1.82 -9.03 -3.58
CA LEU A 514 -3.23 -8.64 -3.48
C LEU A 514 -4.13 -9.33 -4.53
N GLY A 515 -3.57 -10.20 -5.39
CA GLY A 515 -4.31 -11.05 -6.31
C GLY A 515 -5.09 -10.29 -7.39
N GLU A 516 -4.50 -9.19 -7.91
CA GLU A 516 -5.10 -8.43 -9.00
C GLU A 516 -5.18 -9.25 -10.30
N ARG A 517 -4.22 -10.15 -10.53
CA ARG A 517 -4.17 -11.04 -11.71
C ARG A 517 -4.14 -12.51 -11.30
N PRO A 518 -4.68 -13.42 -12.14
CA PRO A 518 -5.44 -13.17 -13.39
C PRO A 518 -6.83 -12.60 -13.13
N ILE A 519 -7.38 -11.85 -14.11
CA ILE A 519 -8.76 -11.35 -14.03
C ILE A 519 -9.71 -12.41 -14.60
N PHE A 520 -10.74 -12.77 -13.81
CA PHE A 520 -11.79 -13.71 -14.20
C PHE A 520 -13.11 -13.03 -14.57
N HIS A 521 -13.25 -11.75 -14.28
CA HIS A 521 -14.46 -10.98 -14.58
C HIS A 521 -14.58 -10.69 -16.08
N HIS A 522 -15.84 -10.69 -16.60
CA HIS A 522 -16.11 -10.46 -18.03
C HIS A 522 -16.72 -9.08 -18.32
N LYS A 523 -17.40 -8.46 -17.33
CA LYS A 523 -18.03 -7.14 -17.47
C LYS A 523 -17.03 -6.04 -17.15
N GLU A 524 -16.99 -4.97 -17.97
CA GLU A 524 -16.07 -3.85 -17.80
C GLU A 524 -16.12 -3.27 -16.37
N GLY A 525 -17.28 -2.87 -15.88
CA GLY A 525 -17.42 -2.28 -14.54
C GLY A 525 -16.98 -3.23 -13.41
N ARG A 526 -17.16 -4.57 -13.56
CA ARG A 526 -16.68 -5.53 -12.56
C ARG A 526 -15.17 -5.71 -12.61
N VAL A 527 -14.57 -5.62 -13.79
CA VAL A 527 -13.10 -5.63 -13.96
C VAL A 527 -12.50 -4.41 -13.26
N GLU A 528 -13.05 -3.23 -13.51
CA GLU A 528 -12.58 -2.00 -12.89
C GLU A 528 -12.81 -1.98 -11.38
N ALA A 529 -13.95 -2.49 -10.89
CA ALA A 529 -14.21 -2.65 -9.47
C ALA A 529 -13.25 -3.65 -8.80
N HIS A 530 -12.91 -4.75 -9.46
CA HIS A 530 -11.90 -5.71 -8.97
C HIS A 530 -10.52 -5.05 -8.82
N ILE A 531 -10.07 -4.32 -9.82
CA ILE A 531 -8.82 -3.55 -9.76
C ILE A 531 -8.90 -2.52 -8.63
N PHE A 532 -10.01 -1.80 -8.52
CA PHE A 532 -10.22 -0.82 -7.46
C PHE A 532 -10.19 -1.43 -6.06
N LEU A 533 -10.77 -2.62 -5.84
CA LEU A 533 -10.64 -3.34 -4.55
C LEU A 533 -9.18 -3.66 -4.21
N CYS A 534 -8.38 -4.05 -5.21
CA CYS A 534 -6.96 -4.26 -4.99
C CYS A 534 -6.24 -2.94 -4.63
N VAL A 535 -6.63 -1.82 -5.25
CA VAL A 535 -6.11 -0.48 -4.90
C VAL A 535 -6.52 -0.10 -3.47
N LEU A 536 -7.79 -0.30 -3.06
CA LEU A 536 -8.23 -0.08 -1.68
C LEU A 536 -7.44 -0.93 -0.67
N SER A 537 -7.19 -2.19 -1.01
CA SER A 537 -6.36 -3.07 -0.17
C SER A 537 -4.91 -2.61 -0.10
N TYR A 538 -4.39 -2.02 -1.19
CA TYR A 538 -3.06 -1.44 -1.20
C TYR A 538 -2.97 -0.19 -0.32
N HIS A 539 -4.01 0.63 -0.23
CA HIS A 539 -4.07 1.74 0.73
C HIS A 539 -3.96 1.25 2.19
N LEU A 540 -4.65 0.17 2.53
CA LEU A 540 -4.49 -0.45 3.86
C LEU A 540 -3.07 -0.96 4.08
N LEU A 541 -2.53 -1.72 3.11
CA LEU A 541 -1.20 -2.31 3.18
C LEU A 541 -0.12 -1.24 3.39
N ILE A 542 -0.10 -0.20 2.53
CA ILE A 542 0.92 0.84 2.61
C ILE A 542 0.79 1.66 3.89
N SER A 543 -0.43 1.86 4.40
CA SER A 543 -0.69 2.53 5.68
C SER A 543 -0.14 1.73 6.86
N ILE A 544 -0.29 0.40 6.84
CA ILE A 544 0.28 -0.52 7.83
C ILE A 544 1.82 -0.44 7.78
N GLU A 545 2.41 -0.62 6.59
CA GLU A 545 3.87 -0.62 6.41
C GLU A 545 4.48 0.75 6.74
N LYS A 546 3.83 1.86 6.38
CA LYS A 546 4.26 3.22 6.74
C LYS A 546 4.22 3.44 8.25
N THR A 547 3.18 2.94 8.93
CA THR A 547 3.08 3.04 10.39
C THR A 547 4.20 2.26 11.08
N LEU A 548 4.51 1.05 10.62
CA LEU A 548 5.64 0.25 11.11
C LEU A 548 6.98 0.92 10.84
N LEU A 549 7.18 1.46 9.63
CA LEU A 549 8.38 2.18 9.25
C LEU A 549 8.60 3.39 10.15
N ASN A 550 7.57 4.17 10.44
CA ASN A 550 7.63 5.30 11.36
C ASN A 550 7.94 4.88 12.82
N ALA A 551 7.62 3.64 13.17
CA ALA A 551 8.01 3.03 14.46
C ALA A 551 9.38 2.34 14.43
N GLY A 552 10.17 2.52 13.35
CA GLY A 552 11.51 1.94 13.18
C GLY A 552 11.51 0.45 12.81
N VAL A 553 10.37 -0.09 12.37
CA VAL A 553 10.23 -1.51 11.99
C VAL A 553 10.22 -1.64 10.48
N HIS A 554 11.24 -2.28 9.94
CA HIS A 554 11.42 -2.50 8.50
C HIS A 554 11.00 -3.94 8.14
N THR A 555 9.70 -4.21 8.12
CA THR A 555 9.13 -5.51 7.79
C THR A 555 7.98 -5.38 6.80
N SER A 556 7.68 -6.45 6.07
CA SER A 556 6.57 -6.48 5.13
C SER A 556 5.27 -6.90 5.81
N TRP A 557 4.13 -6.50 5.22
CA TRP A 557 2.82 -6.99 5.65
C TRP A 557 2.72 -8.52 5.65
N ALA A 558 3.35 -9.19 4.68
CA ALA A 558 3.37 -10.66 4.64
C ALA A 558 3.97 -11.27 5.91
N THR A 559 5.08 -10.73 6.41
CA THR A 559 5.70 -11.18 7.65
C THR A 559 4.83 -10.89 8.86
N VAL A 560 4.24 -9.69 8.93
CA VAL A 560 3.32 -9.31 10.01
C VAL A 560 2.12 -10.24 10.06
N ARG A 561 1.52 -10.53 8.90
CA ARG A 561 0.39 -11.45 8.77
C ARG A 561 0.73 -12.85 9.28
N GLU A 562 1.88 -13.41 8.87
CA GLU A 562 2.32 -14.74 9.34
C GLU A 562 2.54 -14.77 10.86
N THR A 563 3.10 -13.72 11.44
CA THR A 563 3.26 -13.63 12.90
C THR A 563 1.91 -13.59 13.60
N LEU A 564 0.96 -12.82 13.10
CA LEU A 564 -0.33 -12.57 13.77
C LEU A 564 -1.38 -13.67 13.56
N LYS A 565 -1.19 -14.61 12.62
CA LYS A 565 -2.21 -15.63 12.31
C LYS A 565 -2.47 -16.59 13.46
N THR A 566 -1.54 -16.74 14.40
CA THR A 566 -1.71 -17.56 15.61
C THR A 566 -2.54 -16.88 16.69
N HIS A 567 -2.83 -15.59 16.55
CA HIS A 567 -3.77 -14.88 17.41
C HIS A 567 -5.20 -15.11 16.90
N GLN A 568 -5.95 -15.94 17.62
CA GLN A 568 -7.23 -16.49 17.21
C GLN A 568 -8.36 -16.05 18.14
N ILE A 569 -9.59 -16.26 17.70
CA ILE A 569 -10.80 -16.24 18.54
C ILE A 569 -11.31 -17.67 18.62
N ASN A 570 -11.61 -18.13 19.85
CA ASN A 570 -12.11 -19.47 20.14
C ASN A 570 -13.39 -19.42 20.96
N THR A 571 -14.22 -20.44 20.81
CA THR A 571 -15.32 -20.72 21.73
C THR A 571 -14.88 -21.82 22.71
N ILE A 572 -14.74 -21.48 23.98
CA ILE A 572 -14.49 -22.45 25.03
C ILE A 572 -15.84 -22.94 25.52
N VAL A 573 -16.06 -24.24 25.47
CA VAL A 573 -17.29 -24.90 25.91
C VAL A 573 -17.04 -25.53 27.26
N LEU A 574 -17.80 -25.10 28.25
CA LEU A 574 -17.66 -25.43 29.66
C LEU A 574 -18.97 -26.09 30.13
N PRO A 575 -19.08 -27.43 30.07
CA PRO A 575 -20.22 -28.15 30.67
C PRO A 575 -20.25 -27.94 32.17
N ALA A 576 -21.38 -27.45 32.68
CA ALA A 576 -21.60 -27.13 34.09
C ALA A 576 -22.62 -28.05 34.72
N ASP A 577 -22.72 -28.03 36.05
CA ASP A 577 -23.72 -28.78 36.79
C ASP A 577 -25.15 -28.43 36.35
N GLY A 578 -26.07 -29.38 36.55
CA GLY A 578 -27.49 -29.22 36.20
C GLY A 578 -27.79 -29.28 34.67
N GLY A 579 -26.89 -29.87 33.87
CA GLY A 579 -27.09 -30.03 32.43
C GLY A 579 -27.00 -28.71 31.64
N MET A 580 -26.37 -27.68 32.20
CA MET A 580 -26.12 -26.41 31.56
C MET A 580 -24.73 -26.40 30.88
N VAL A 581 -24.61 -25.64 29.83
CA VAL A 581 -23.35 -25.45 29.10
C VAL A 581 -23.07 -23.96 28.98
N LEU A 582 -21.93 -23.51 29.53
CA LEU A 582 -21.43 -22.17 29.32
C LEU A 582 -20.51 -22.16 28.10
N ARG A 583 -20.79 -21.29 27.13
CA ARG A 583 -19.92 -21.02 26.02
C ARG A 583 -19.28 -19.63 26.17
N LEU A 584 -17.96 -19.61 26.15
CA LEU A 584 -17.18 -18.39 26.25
C LEU A 584 -16.46 -18.11 24.93
N ARG A 585 -16.95 -17.12 24.15
CA ARG A 585 -16.32 -16.66 22.91
C ARG A 585 -15.32 -15.57 23.23
N GLN A 586 -14.02 -15.79 22.99
CA GLN A 586 -12.95 -14.83 23.32
C GLN A 586 -11.71 -14.99 22.44
N GLY A 587 -10.88 -13.95 22.39
CA GLY A 587 -9.55 -14.01 21.78
C GLY A 587 -8.57 -14.83 22.65
N THR A 588 -7.63 -15.51 21.99
CA THR A 588 -6.47 -16.10 22.68
C THR A 588 -5.63 -15.01 23.34
N ALA A 589 -4.86 -15.33 24.36
CA ALA A 589 -3.92 -14.37 24.95
C ALA A 589 -2.84 -14.03 23.90
N PRO A 590 -2.61 -12.73 23.61
CA PRO A 590 -1.61 -12.34 22.63
C PRO A 590 -0.20 -12.69 23.13
N GLU A 591 0.62 -13.32 22.27
CA GLU A 591 2.02 -13.60 22.53
C GLU A 591 2.86 -12.31 22.58
N ALA A 592 4.13 -12.41 23.02
CA ALA A 592 5.02 -11.25 23.09
C ALA A 592 5.21 -10.57 21.73
N ALA A 593 5.36 -11.35 20.66
CA ALA A 593 5.49 -10.85 19.29
C ALA A 593 4.21 -10.13 18.82
N HIS A 594 3.03 -10.65 19.19
CA HIS A 594 1.75 -10.00 18.87
C HIS A 594 1.62 -8.66 19.58
N ARG A 595 1.92 -8.61 20.89
CA ARG A 595 1.86 -7.37 21.69
C ARG A 595 2.80 -6.29 21.15
N ASP A 596 4.03 -6.66 20.78
CA ASP A 596 5.01 -5.77 20.19
C ASP A 596 4.50 -5.16 18.86
N LEU A 597 3.96 -5.99 17.97
CA LEU A 597 3.38 -5.53 16.71
C LEU A 597 2.18 -4.60 16.92
N TYR A 598 1.24 -4.96 17.80
CA TYR A 598 0.07 -4.13 18.09
C TYR A 598 0.46 -2.78 18.69
N GLN A 599 1.44 -2.76 19.59
CA GLN A 599 1.98 -1.52 20.16
C GLN A 599 2.59 -0.62 19.08
N LYS A 600 3.40 -1.18 18.18
CA LYS A 600 4.02 -0.44 17.06
C LYS A 600 3.00 0.05 16.05
N LEU A 601 1.96 -0.71 15.82
CA LEU A 601 0.84 -0.31 14.96
C LEU A 601 -0.13 0.65 15.67
N ARG A 602 0.03 0.87 16.98
CA ARG A 602 -0.84 1.71 17.83
C ARG A 602 -2.30 1.26 17.79
N ILE A 603 -2.51 -0.05 17.94
CA ILE A 603 -3.83 -0.66 18.03
C ILE A 603 -3.92 -1.53 19.30
N THR A 604 -5.14 -1.77 19.77
CA THR A 604 -5.36 -2.65 20.92
C THR A 604 -5.03 -4.10 20.59
N SER A 605 -4.51 -4.86 21.56
CA SER A 605 -4.33 -6.31 21.44
C SER A 605 -5.61 -7.09 21.79
N GLU A 606 -6.61 -6.45 22.36
CA GLU A 606 -7.93 -7.03 22.59
C GLU A 606 -8.74 -6.99 21.29
N ILE A 607 -8.99 -8.15 20.69
CA ILE A 607 -9.69 -8.25 19.40
C ILE A 607 -11.20 -8.12 19.60
N ILE A 608 -11.75 -8.85 20.54
CA ILE A 608 -13.17 -8.77 20.96
C ILE A 608 -13.28 -8.85 22.47
N ARG A 609 -14.34 -8.29 23.01
CA ARG A 609 -14.71 -8.50 24.43
C ARG A 609 -15.23 -9.92 24.60
N PRO A 610 -14.85 -10.65 25.67
CA PRO A 610 -15.38 -11.96 25.94
C PRO A 610 -16.91 -11.96 25.99
N HIS A 611 -17.51 -12.87 25.25
CA HIS A 611 -18.96 -13.03 25.20
C HIS A 611 -19.36 -14.37 25.79
N LYS A 612 -20.28 -14.35 26.78
CA LYS A 612 -20.78 -15.51 27.50
C LYS A 612 -22.18 -15.88 27.01
N THR A 613 -22.41 -17.14 26.70
CA THR A 613 -23.73 -17.66 26.30
C THR A 613 -24.02 -18.95 27.08
N TRP A 614 -25.21 -19.04 27.61
CA TRP A 614 -25.71 -20.24 28.31
C TRP A 614 -26.70 -20.97 27.41
N SER A 615 -26.60 -22.30 27.39
CA SER A 615 -27.54 -23.19 26.72
C SER A 615 -27.75 -24.47 27.56
N THR A 616 -28.81 -25.21 27.29
CA THR A 616 -28.97 -26.56 27.83
C THR A 616 -28.10 -27.55 27.03
N ALA A 617 -27.75 -28.69 27.61
CA ALA A 617 -26.97 -29.73 26.93
C ALA A 617 -27.67 -30.25 25.65
N GLU A 618 -29.01 -30.29 25.65
CA GLU A 618 -29.81 -30.68 24.47
C GLU A 618 -29.77 -29.65 23.35
N GLU A 619 -29.77 -28.35 23.67
CA GLU A 619 -29.63 -27.27 22.70
C GLU A 619 -28.18 -27.19 22.15
N ALA A 620 -27.22 -27.60 22.98
CA ALA A 620 -25.80 -27.59 22.61
C ALA A 620 -25.41 -28.71 21.64
N SER A 621 -26.25 -29.74 21.47
CA SER A 621 -26.01 -30.88 20.55
C SER A 621 -26.69 -30.71 19.18
N LYS A 622 -27.47 -29.67 18.97
CA LYS A 622 -28.06 -29.28 17.68
C LYS A 622 -27.24 -28.20 16.99
#